data_14dee0ee9511f2361204e60142a92f6d
#
_entry.id   14dee0ee9511f2361204e60142a92f6d
#
_cell.length_a   1.000
_cell.length_b   1.000
_cell.length_c   1.000
_cell.angle_alpha   90.00
_cell.angle_beta   90.00
_cell.angle_gamma   90.00
#
_symmetry.space_group_name_H-M   'P 1'
#
loop_
_entity.id
_entity.type
_entity.pdbx_description
1 polymer ?
#
loop_
_entity_poly.entity_id
_entity_poly.type
_entity_poly.pdbx_seq_one_letter_code
_entity_poly.pdbx_strand_id
1 'polypeptide(L)'
;ELVKAVELGADAIELGNFDVLYKKGTSFSAKDVLELARETKAMLNGQDVFFCVTIPGEISTADQIELAMKLESMGVDLVQTEGHYTSTVELTGARALVDRAQLTISNTVELSRNIEMPIMTATGINPTTAPFAFAAGASAIGCGSCINKLTSDLAMVATISSLVEIANKNAIN
;
A
#
# COMPACT_ATOMS: atom_id res chain seq x y z
N GLU A 1 -1.28 -19.97 6.57
CA GLU A 1 -2.05 -19.66 5.33
C GLU A 1 -1.14 -19.21 4.18
N LEU A 2 -0.09 -18.39 4.43
CA LEU A 2 0.86 -17.91 3.40
C LEU A 2 1.51 -19.05 2.62
N VAL A 3 2.09 -20.04 3.29
CA VAL A 3 2.70 -21.21 2.64
C VAL A 3 1.72 -21.92 1.73
N LYS A 4 0.47 -22.08 2.18
CA LYS A 4 -0.58 -22.69 1.35
C LYS A 4 -0.93 -21.86 0.12
N ALA A 5 -0.89 -20.53 0.19
CA ALA A 5 -1.13 -19.68 -0.97
C ALA A 5 -0.03 -19.88 -2.02
N VAL A 6 1.21 -19.97 -1.58
CA VAL A 6 2.36 -20.24 -2.46
C VAL A 6 2.29 -21.65 -3.06
N GLU A 7 1.94 -22.66 -2.26
CA GLU A 7 1.70 -24.03 -2.77
C GLU A 7 0.59 -24.10 -3.82
N LEU A 8 -0.36 -23.16 -3.77
CA LEU A 8 -1.45 -23.05 -4.76
C LEU A 8 -1.07 -22.16 -5.97
N GLY A 9 0.18 -21.69 -6.04
CA GLY A 9 0.71 -20.95 -7.18
C GLY A 9 0.65 -19.42 -7.06
N ALA A 10 0.64 -18.87 -5.84
CA ALA A 10 0.77 -17.43 -5.67
C ALA A 10 2.23 -17.00 -5.97
N ASP A 11 2.40 -16.09 -6.92
CA ASP A 11 3.69 -15.50 -7.30
C ASP A 11 4.07 -14.32 -6.37
N ALA A 12 3.09 -13.77 -5.65
CA ALA A 12 3.28 -12.66 -4.73
C ALA A 12 2.42 -12.84 -3.48
N ILE A 13 2.93 -12.39 -2.35
CA ILE A 13 2.20 -12.33 -1.09
C ILE A 13 2.34 -10.95 -0.45
N GLU A 14 1.31 -10.55 0.29
CA GLU A 14 1.30 -9.34 1.08
C GLU A 14 1.08 -9.65 2.56
N LEU A 15 1.95 -9.09 3.40
CA LEU A 15 1.74 -8.98 4.83
C LEU A 15 1.19 -7.59 5.12
N GLY A 16 -0.11 -7.50 5.38
CA GLY A 16 -0.72 -6.18 5.51
C GLY A 16 -2.21 -6.20 5.80
N ASN A 17 -2.88 -5.13 5.36
CA ASN A 17 -4.30 -4.88 5.56
C ASN A 17 -4.68 -4.70 7.03
N PHE A 18 -3.85 -3.96 7.75
CA PHE A 18 -3.98 -3.75 9.20
C PHE A 18 -5.23 -2.92 9.57
N ASP A 19 -5.72 -2.08 8.66
CA ASP A 19 -6.90 -1.22 8.86
C ASP A 19 -8.17 -2.01 9.24
N VAL A 20 -8.30 -3.23 8.75
CA VAL A 20 -9.40 -4.16 9.13
C VAL A 20 -9.31 -4.54 10.60
N LEU A 21 -8.11 -4.59 11.16
CA LEU A 21 -7.84 -4.99 12.54
C LEU A 21 -7.97 -3.80 13.50
N TYR A 22 -7.65 -2.58 13.08
CA TYR A 22 -7.83 -1.37 13.88
C TYR A 22 -9.29 -1.19 14.32
N LYS A 23 -10.24 -1.48 13.43
CA LYS A 23 -11.67 -1.45 13.75
C LYS A 23 -12.07 -2.45 14.85
N LYS A 24 -11.24 -3.46 15.09
CA LYS A 24 -11.41 -4.46 16.15
C LYS A 24 -10.60 -4.13 17.41
N GLY A 25 -9.96 -2.96 17.45
CA GLY A 25 -9.14 -2.52 18.58
C GLY A 25 -7.74 -3.15 18.62
N THR A 26 -7.28 -3.76 17.53
CA THR A 26 -5.92 -4.31 17.41
C THR A 26 -5.06 -3.32 16.63
N SER A 27 -3.98 -2.84 17.22
CA SER A 27 -2.96 -2.01 16.56
C SER A 27 -1.65 -2.78 16.46
N PHE A 28 -0.84 -2.41 15.47
CA PHE A 28 0.49 -2.99 15.26
C PHE A 28 1.55 -1.92 15.39
N SER A 29 2.55 -2.17 16.23
CA SER A 29 3.76 -1.35 16.28
C SER A 29 4.71 -1.70 15.13
N ALA A 30 5.67 -0.83 14.84
CA ALA A 30 6.74 -1.12 13.90
C ALA A 30 7.48 -2.44 14.25
N LYS A 31 7.64 -2.72 15.55
CA LYS A 31 8.28 -3.94 16.03
C LYS A 31 7.45 -5.19 15.69
N ASP A 32 6.15 -5.14 15.88
CA ASP A 32 5.26 -6.28 15.59
C ASP A 32 5.28 -6.62 14.10
N VAL A 33 5.20 -5.59 13.24
CA VAL A 33 5.26 -5.78 11.78
C VAL A 33 6.61 -6.34 11.35
N LEU A 34 7.71 -5.83 11.92
CA LEU A 34 9.05 -6.33 11.60
C LEU A 34 9.23 -7.80 12.01
N GLU A 35 8.67 -8.20 13.15
CA GLU A 35 8.73 -9.58 13.63
C GLU A 35 7.91 -10.51 12.71
N LEU A 36 6.68 -10.13 12.38
CA LEU A 36 5.84 -10.85 11.44
C LEU A 36 6.49 -10.99 10.05
N ALA A 37 7.13 -9.92 9.56
CA ALA A 37 7.84 -9.95 8.28
C ALA A 37 9.02 -10.92 8.32
N ARG A 38 9.76 -10.94 9.44
CA ARG A 38 10.90 -11.86 9.64
C ARG A 38 10.45 -13.32 9.67
N GLU A 39 9.37 -13.62 10.40
CA GLU A 39 8.78 -14.96 10.44
C GLU A 39 8.27 -15.40 9.07
N THR A 40 7.56 -14.49 8.37
CA THR A 40 7.06 -14.75 7.01
C THR A 40 8.21 -15.07 6.05
N LYS A 41 9.28 -14.27 6.07
CA LYS A 41 10.45 -14.51 5.22
C LYS A 41 11.13 -15.82 5.52
N ALA A 42 11.21 -16.21 6.80
CA ALA A 42 11.73 -17.51 7.19
C ALA A 42 10.88 -18.67 6.66
N MET A 43 9.56 -18.55 6.66
CA MET A 43 8.66 -19.55 6.07
C MET A 43 8.77 -19.65 4.55
N LEU A 44 9.14 -18.55 3.87
CA LEU A 44 9.31 -18.49 2.41
C LEU A 44 10.70 -18.87 1.96
N ASN A 45 11.58 -19.26 2.87
CA ASN A 45 12.97 -19.57 2.56
C ASN A 45 13.10 -20.59 1.43
N GLY A 46 13.82 -20.21 0.36
CA GLY A 46 14.01 -21.04 -0.84
C GLY A 46 12.86 -21.01 -1.85
N GLN A 47 11.83 -20.16 -1.64
CA GLN A 47 10.74 -19.95 -2.59
C GLN A 47 10.93 -18.61 -3.31
N ASP A 48 10.78 -18.61 -4.63
CA ASP A 48 10.81 -17.40 -5.48
C ASP A 48 9.42 -16.76 -5.49
N VAL A 49 9.13 -15.98 -4.43
CA VAL A 49 7.84 -15.31 -4.23
C VAL A 49 8.09 -13.86 -3.90
N PHE A 50 7.43 -12.96 -4.63
CA PHE A 50 7.47 -11.53 -4.37
C PHE A 50 6.80 -11.21 -3.04
N PHE A 51 7.53 -10.54 -2.15
CA PHE A 51 7.05 -10.25 -0.80
C PHE A 51 6.84 -8.77 -0.58
N CYS A 52 5.57 -8.40 -0.37
CA CYS A 52 5.14 -7.04 -0.01
C CYS A 52 4.81 -6.95 1.47
N VAL A 53 5.18 -5.83 2.10
CA VAL A 53 4.82 -5.53 3.49
C VAL A 53 4.15 -4.16 3.58
N THR A 54 2.96 -4.10 4.18
CA THR A 54 2.27 -2.84 4.47
C THR A 54 2.90 -2.16 5.70
N ILE A 55 3.17 -0.87 5.57
CA ILE A 55 3.59 0.00 6.69
C ILE A 55 2.32 0.54 7.36
N PRO A 56 2.09 0.30 8.66
CA PRO A 56 0.91 0.82 9.35
C PRO A 56 0.84 2.35 9.29
N GLY A 57 -0.31 2.87 8.85
CA GLY A 57 -0.52 4.32 8.73
C GLY A 57 -0.64 5.05 10.07
N GLU A 58 -0.87 4.33 11.17
CA GLU A 58 -1.10 4.91 12.50
C GLU A 58 0.17 5.14 13.33
N ILE A 59 1.30 4.54 12.95
CA ILE A 59 2.58 4.76 13.65
C ILE A 59 3.23 6.07 13.21
N SER A 60 4.15 6.60 14.03
CA SER A 60 4.82 7.87 13.72
C SER A 60 5.61 7.78 12.41
N THR A 61 5.80 8.92 11.74
CA THR A 61 6.60 8.98 10.50
C THR A 61 8.02 8.45 10.72
N ALA A 62 8.62 8.74 11.87
CA ALA A 62 9.95 8.22 12.22
C ALA A 62 9.96 6.70 12.31
N ASP A 63 8.94 6.11 12.95
CA ASP A 63 8.80 4.66 13.05
C ASP A 63 8.51 4.01 11.69
N GLN A 64 7.74 4.68 10.82
CA GLN A 64 7.50 4.21 9.45
C GLN A 64 8.79 4.14 8.64
N ILE A 65 9.62 5.19 8.69
CA ILE A 65 10.91 5.25 8.00
C ILE A 65 11.86 4.17 8.54
N GLU A 66 11.99 4.06 9.87
CA GLU A 66 12.86 3.05 10.48
C GLU A 66 12.42 1.62 10.13
N LEU A 67 11.10 1.36 10.13
CA LEU A 67 10.54 0.07 9.72
C LEU A 67 10.87 -0.22 8.25
N ALA A 68 10.62 0.73 7.36
CA ALA A 68 10.87 0.57 5.93
C ALA A 68 12.35 0.26 5.63
N MET A 69 13.29 0.98 6.25
CA MET A 69 14.73 0.72 6.12
C MET A 69 15.12 -0.68 6.62
N LYS A 70 14.49 -1.16 7.70
CA LYS A 70 14.73 -2.53 8.21
C LYS A 70 14.16 -3.60 7.30
N LEU A 71 12.97 -3.36 6.72
CA LEU A 71 12.35 -4.25 5.74
C LEU A 71 13.19 -4.34 4.46
N GLU A 72 13.70 -3.20 3.98
CA GLU A 72 14.62 -3.14 2.85
C GLU A 72 15.90 -3.94 3.12
N SER A 73 16.54 -3.73 4.27
CA SER A 73 17.76 -4.46 4.66
C SER A 73 17.52 -5.97 4.81
N MET A 74 16.29 -6.38 5.09
CA MET A 74 15.88 -7.78 5.19
C MET A 74 15.58 -8.39 3.81
N GLY A 75 15.54 -7.59 2.74
CA GLY A 75 15.24 -8.02 1.38
C GLY A 75 13.75 -8.27 1.16
N VAL A 76 12.89 -7.44 1.69
CA VAL A 76 11.50 -7.29 1.25
C VAL A 76 11.50 -6.63 -0.11
N ASP A 77 10.62 -7.06 -1.02
CA ASP A 77 10.66 -6.62 -2.42
C ASP A 77 9.90 -5.30 -2.65
N LEU A 78 8.91 -5.00 -1.80
CA LEU A 78 8.08 -3.81 -1.90
C LEU A 78 7.44 -3.48 -0.55
N VAL A 79 7.33 -2.20 -0.23
CA VAL A 79 6.48 -1.73 0.87
C VAL A 79 5.23 -1.05 0.34
N GLN A 80 4.12 -1.26 1.05
CA GLN A 80 2.86 -0.57 0.78
C GLN A 80 2.59 0.47 1.85
N THR A 81 2.26 1.69 1.46
CA THR A 81 1.77 2.69 2.41
C THR A 81 0.29 2.47 2.70
N GLU A 82 -0.10 2.71 3.94
CA GLU A 82 -1.48 2.66 4.39
C GLU A 82 -1.93 4.05 4.84
N GLY A 83 -3.16 4.39 4.47
CA GLY A 83 -3.80 5.59 4.97
C GLY A 83 -4.81 5.23 6.05
N HIS A 84 -4.90 6.04 7.08
CA HIS A 84 -5.97 5.97 8.05
C HIS A 84 -6.98 7.10 7.79
N TYR A 85 -8.26 6.74 7.66
CA TYR A 85 -9.30 7.74 7.43
C TYR A 85 -10.06 8.02 8.74
N THR A 86 -9.74 9.13 9.37
CA THR A 86 -10.37 9.60 10.62
C THR A 86 -11.12 10.92 10.46
N SER A 87 -11.42 11.37 9.24
CA SER A 87 -12.15 12.62 9.09
C SER A 87 -13.52 12.56 9.78
N THR A 88 -13.74 13.49 10.70
CA THR A 88 -15.03 13.71 11.35
C THR A 88 -15.94 14.62 10.53
N VAL A 89 -15.44 15.15 9.41
CA VAL A 89 -16.16 16.04 8.51
C VAL A 89 -16.55 15.27 7.26
N GLU A 90 -17.84 15.28 6.93
CA GLU A 90 -18.32 14.69 5.68
C GLU A 90 -17.96 15.62 4.52
N LEU A 91 -16.96 15.22 3.74
CA LEU A 91 -16.51 15.92 2.55
C LEU A 91 -17.12 15.27 1.30
N THR A 92 -17.35 16.08 0.26
CA THR A 92 -17.90 15.63 -1.02
C THR A 92 -17.03 16.04 -2.21
N GLY A 93 -17.26 15.42 -3.36
CA GLY A 93 -16.57 15.73 -4.61
C GLY A 93 -15.04 15.50 -4.55
N ALA A 94 -14.29 16.26 -5.32
CA ALA A 94 -12.85 16.13 -5.44
C ALA A 94 -12.12 16.32 -4.09
N ARG A 95 -12.63 17.19 -3.23
CA ARG A 95 -12.06 17.40 -1.90
C ARG A 95 -12.09 16.12 -1.05
N ALA A 96 -13.18 15.36 -1.09
CA ALA A 96 -13.28 14.09 -0.37
C ALA A 96 -12.30 13.04 -0.93
N LEU A 97 -12.05 13.06 -2.25
CA LEU A 97 -11.09 12.14 -2.87
C LEU A 97 -9.66 12.44 -2.43
N VAL A 98 -9.27 13.71 -2.42
CA VAL A 98 -7.93 14.15 -1.98
C VAL A 98 -7.74 13.88 -0.50
N ASP A 99 -8.73 14.21 0.33
CA ASP A 99 -8.69 14.01 1.79
C ASP A 99 -8.43 12.53 2.16
N ARG A 100 -9.06 11.61 1.44
CA ARG A 100 -8.85 10.17 1.67
C ARG A 100 -7.47 9.66 1.32
N ALA A 101 -6.79 10.29 0.37
CA ALA A 101 -5.48 9.86 -0.11
C ALA A 101 -4.32 10.65 0.52
N GLN A 102 -4.58 11.78 1.19
CA GLN A 102 -3.53 12.69 1.63
C GLN A 102 -2.50 12.04 2.56
N LEU A 103 -2.95 11.19 3.50
CA LEU A 103 -2.04 10.56 4.46
C LEU A 103 -1.10 9.58 3.76
N THR A 104 -1.64 8.66 2.98
CA THR A 104 -0.83 7.66 2.28
C THR A 104 0.13 8.30 1.27
N ILE A 105 -0.29 9.37 0.58
CA ILE A 105 0.58 10.14 -0.33
C ILE A 105 1.69 10.85 0.47
N SER A 106 1.37 11.45 1.62
CA SER A 106 2.37 12.08 2.48
C SER A 106 3.40 11.08 2.99
N ASN A 107 2.94 9.90 3.43
CA ASN A 107 3.82 8.81 3.86
C ASN A 107 4.72 8.34 2.69
N THR A 108 4.17 8.24 1.48
CA THR A 108 4.96 7.91 0.28
C THR A 108 6.10 8.92 0.05
N VAL A 109 5.83 10.23 0.18
CA VAL A 109 6.87 11.27 0.07
C VAL A 109 8.00 11.05 1.07
N GLU A 110 7.67 10.76 2.33
CA GLU A 110 8.68 10.57 3.36
C GLU A 110 9.47 9.27 3.16
N LEU A 111 8.80 8.18 2.80
CA LEU A 111 9.49 6.91 2.54
C LEU A 111 10.39 6.99 1.30
N SER A 112 9.92 7.60 0.20
CA SER A 112 10.69 7.70 -1.05
C SER A 112 12.00 8.50 -0.93
N ARG A 113 12.16 9.28 0.14
CA ARG A 113 13.40 10.01 0.45
C ARG A 113 14.40 9.19 1.27
N ASN A 114 13.97 8.06 1.83
CA ASN A 114 14.73 7.33 2.83
C ASN A 114 15.04 5.87 2.44
N ILE A 115 14.36 5.32 1.43
CA ILE A 115 14.57 3.95 0.94
C ILE A 115 14.66 3.93 -0.58
N GLU A 116 15.37 2.95 -1.12
CA GLU A 116 15.45 2.67 -2.57
C GLU A 116 14.46 1.59 -3.02
N MET A 117 13.95 0.81 -2.06
CA MET A 117 12.95 -0.23 -2.31
C MET A 117 11.67 0.36 -2.92
N PRO A 118 11.05 -0.31 -3.92
CA PRO A 118 9.79 0.13 -4.52
C PRO A 118 8.68 0.36 -3.48
N ILE A 119 7.89 1.41 -3.69
CA ILE A 119 6.77 1.78 -2.83
C ILE A 119 5.46 1.66 -3.60
N MET A 120 4.49 0.93 -3.05
CA MET A 120 3.10 0.95 -3.51
C MET A 120 2.29 1.90 -2.63
N THR A 121 1.67 2.89 -3.23
CA THR A 121 0.76 3.79 -2.51
C THR A 121 -0.67 3.27 -2.58
N ALA A 122 -1.25 2.95 -1.43
CA ALA A 122 -2.61 2.42 -1.32
C ALA A 122 -3.47 3.23 -0.33
N THR A 123 -4.74 2.94 -0.27
CA THR A 123 -5.77 3.64 0.51
C THR A 123 -6.20 4.99 -0.10
N GLY A 124 -7.42 5.04 -0.58
CA GLY A 124 -8.01 6.26 -1.14
C GLY A 124 -7.52 6.63 -2.54
N ILE A 125 -6.66 5.81 -3.15
CA ILE A 125 -6.19 6.04 -4.51
C ILE A 125 -7.30 5.76 -5.53
N ASN A 126 -7.41 6.64 -6.51
CA ASN A 126 -8.40 6.63 -7.57
C ASN A 126 -7.83 7.43 -8.76
N PRO A 127 -8.50 7.51 -9.94
CA PRO A 127 -7.95 8.22 -11.10
C PRO A 127 -7.58 9.69 -10.86
N THR A 128 -8.21 10.37 -9.89
CA THR A 128 -7.89 11.76 -9.54
C THR A 128 -6.60 11.86 -8.72
N THR A 129 -6.37 10.91 -7.80
CA THR A 129 -5.25 10.96 -6.84
C THR A 129 -4.03 10.13 -7.25
N ALA A 130 -4.21 9.19 -8.18
CA ALA A 130 -3.11 8.36 -8.70
C ALA A 130 -1.91 9.17 -9.24
N PRO A 131 -2.09 10.27 -10.00
CA PRO A 131 -0.96 11.10 -10.42
C PRO A 131 -0.17 11.69 -9.26
N PHE A 132 -0.81 12.01 -8.15
CA PHE A 132 -0.14 12.53 -6.94
C PHE A 132 0.69 11.45 -6.25
N ALA A 133 0.21 10.20 -6.24
CA ALA A 133 0.97 9.08 -5.70
C ALA A 133 2.28 8.86 -6.47
N PHE A 134 2.25 8.86 -7.79
CA PHE A 134 3.45 8.74 -8.62
C PHE A 134 4.38 9.96 -8.45
N ALA A 135 3.84 11.18 -8.42
CA ALA A 135 4.62 12.39 -8.15
C ALA A 135 5.27 12.38 -6.76
N ALA A 136 4.69 11.66 -5.80
CA ALA A 136 5.25 11.45 -4.47
C ALA A 136 6.38 10.40 -4.41
N GLY A 137 6.63 9.68 -5.51
CA GLY A 137 7.67 8.66 -5.61
C GLY A 137 7.17 7.22 -5.56
N ALA A 138 5.86 7.00 -5.72
CA ALA A 138 5.32 5.65 -5.81
C ALA A 138 5.80 4.94 -7.08
N SER A 139 6.20 3.67 -6.94
CA SER A 139 6.47 2.76 -8.06
C SER A 139 5.19 2.03 -8.52
N ALA A 140 4.20 1.92 -7.63
CA ALA A 140 2.93 1.25 -7.88
C ALA A 140 1.79 1.92 -7.10
N ILE A 141 0.56 1.62 -7.47
CA ILE A 141 -0.65 2.07 -6.77
C ILE A 141 -1.58 0.90 -6.44
N GLY A 142 -2.15 0.92 -5.23
CA GLY A 142 -3.16 -0.02 -4.77
C GLY A 142 -4.56 0.59 -4.83
N CYS A 143 -5.45 0.04 -5.66
CA CYS A 143 -6.79 0.54 -5.91
C CYS A 143 -7.84 -0.53 -5.66
N GLY A 144 -8.68 -0.36 -4.67
CA GLY A 144 -9.77 -1.29 -4.35
C GLY A 144 -11.15 -0.63 -4.44
N SER A 145 -11.49 0.19 -3.47
CA SER A 145 -12.84 0.72 -3.30
C SER A 145 -13.33 1.61 -4.44
N CYS A 146 -12.45 2.26 -5.19
CA CYS A 146 -12.82 3.07 -6.34
C CYS A 146 -13.29 2.22 -7.55
N ILE A 147 -13.06 0.92 -7.52
CA ILE A 147 -13.48 -0.06 -8.52
C ILE A 147 -14.62 -0.90 -7.94
N ASN A 148 -14.40 -1.57 -6.80
CA ASN A 148 -15.31 -2.56 -6.25
C ASN A 148 -16.67 -2.00 -5.78
N LYS A 149 -16.78 -0.69 -5.58
CA LYS A 149 -18.05 -0.02 -5.22
C LYS A 149 -18.86 0.44 -6.43
N LEU A 150 -18.32 0.29 -7.64
CA LEU A 150 -19.06 0.58 -8.86
C LEU A 150 -20.05 -0.54 -9.14
N THR A 151 -21.23 -0.15 -9.65
CA THR A 151 -22.35 -1.08 -9.92
C THR A 151 -22.47 -1.47 -11.39
N SER A 152 -21.57 -0.98 -12.24
CA SER A 152 -21.56 -1.21 -13.68
C SER A 152 -20.20 -1.72 -14.13
N ASP A 153 -20.18 -2.84 -14.82
CA ASP A 153 -18.96 -3.42 -15.41
C ASP A 153 -18.27 -2.43 -16.36
N LEU A 154 -19.05 -1.67 -17.12
CA LEU A 154 -18.51 -0.63 -18.01
C LEU A 154 -17.77 0.46 -17.22
N ALA A 155 -18.34 0.89 -16.08
CA ALA A 155 -17.69 1.86 -15.21
C ALA A 155 -16.43 1.30 -14.56
N MET A 156 -16.44 0.02 -14.17
CA MET A 156 -15.25 -0.66 -13.64
C MET A 156 -14.13 -0.71 -14.69
N VAL A 157 -14.44 -1.17 -15.90
CA VAL A 157 -13.48 -1.23 -17.01
C VAL A 157 -12.92 0.15 -17.34
N ALA A 158 -13.76 1.18 -17.44
CA ALA A 158 -13.33 2.55 -17.71
C ALA A 158 -12.40 3.09 -16.61
N THR A 159 -12.72 2.81 -15.34
CA THR A 159 -11.87 3.22 -14.21
C THR A 159 -10.53 2.50 -14.23
N ILE A 160 -10.51 1.18 -14.46
CA ILE A 160 -9.28 0.41 -14.57
C ILE A 160 -8.43 0.91 -15.73
N SER A 161 -9.02 1.12 -16.91
CA SER A 161 -8.32 1.63 -18.08
C SER A 161 -7.67 2.99 -17.81
N SER A 162 -8.38 3.88 -17.13
CA SER A 162 -7.83 5.18 -16.71
C SER A 162 -6.64 5.03 -15.76
N LEU A 163 -6.74 4.16 -14.78
CA LEU A 163 -5.64 3.89 -13.82
C LEU A 163 -4.41 3.29 -14.52
N VAL A 164 -4.61 2.35 -15.45
CA VAL A 164 -3.53 1.75 -16.25
C VAL A 164 -2.87 2.80 -17.14
N GLU A 165 -3.64 3.68 -17.77
CA GLU A 165 -3.08 4.78 -18.57
C GLU A 165 -2.22 5.73 -17.72
N ILE A 166 -2.68 6.07 -16.53
CA ILE A 166 -1.93 6.90 -15.58
C ILE A 166 -0.64 6.19 -15.15
N ALA A 167 -0.72 4.92 -14.77
CA ALA A 167 0.45 4.14 -14.38
C ALA A 167 1.49 4.08 -15.52
N ASN A 168 1.06 3.77 -16.74
CA ASN A 168 1.95 3.69 -17.90
C ASN A 168 2.64 5.02 -18.21
N LYS A 169 1.96 6.16 -18.04
CA LYS A 169 2.56 7.49 -18.24
C LYS A 169 3.63 7.83 -17.20
N ASN A 170 3.58 7.23 -16.04
CA ASN A 170 4.51 7.51 -14.92
C ASN A 170 5.60 6.44 -14.76
N ALA A 171 5.43 5.25 -15.36
CA ALA A 171 6.43 4.18 -15.34
C ALA A 171 7.64 4.42 -16.30
N ILE A 172 7.62 5.48 -17.09
CA ILE A 172 8.62 5.78 -18.15
C ILE A 172 9.67 6.82 -17.68
N ASN A 173 9.59 7.26 -16.44
CA ASN A 173 10.56 8.14 -15.83
C ASN A 173 11.36 7.38 -14.79
#